data_db347566bc6f882cbba944de3b8188b9
#
_entry.id   db347566bc6f882cbba944de3b8188b9
#
_cell.length_a   1.000
_cell.length_b   1.000
_cell.length_c   1.000
_cell.angle_alpha   90.00
_cell.angle_beta   90.00
_cell.angle_gamma   90.00
#
_symmetry.space_group_name_H-M   'P 1'
#
loop_
_entity.id
_entity.type
_entity.pdbx_description
1 polymer ?
#
loop_
_entity_poly.entity_id
_entity_poly.type
_entity_poly.pdbx_seq_one_letter_code
_entity_poly.pdbx_strand_id
1 'polypeptide(L)'
;MVCASHSPLLHCYSKEPENWEALQHAYKTTAAAIEEFDPELVMAFGSDHFNGFFLKMMPAFCVGAAAEATNDIGGYPGSISVPSDIAFDAVKYLRANDVDPAISYQMVVDHAFSQTIVDMLGGLEKRPLIPVFINCITTPFVPFKRTRLMGEACGRFARTLEKRVLFIGSGGMSHHPRRYYPEFGSGEEDVEAWQVSGGEKSPSLTAEQWLERLYVMHHEGADMIARGERTAKDMRLNAASDQRFLDTLISEDLEEFDHWDQEKLVEEAGIGSMELHAWIAAAAANKEAGGSKPNVSIYTVAPEIGIAAGIVRSL
;
A
#
# COMPACT_ATOMS: atom_id res chain seq x y z
N MET A 1 -10.99 7.03 8.45
CA MET A 1 -9.91 6.15 7.98
C MET A 1 -10.47 5.01 7.15
N VAL A 2 -9.75 4.63 6.10
CA VAL A 2 -10.01 3.42 5.32
C VAL A 2 -8.68 2.72 5.06
N CYS A 3 -8.59 1.43 5.38
CA CYS A 3 -7.52 0.55 4.94
C CYS A 3 -8.12 -0.44 3.96
N ALA A 4 -7.51 -0.60 2.79
CA ALA A 4 -8.02 -1.47 1.74
C ALA A 4 -6.89 -2.21 1.04
N SER A 5 -7.15 -3.46 0.70
CA SER A 5 -6.22 -4.26 -0.08
C SER A 5 -6.17 -3.77 -1.52
N HIS A 6 -4.99 -3.89 -2.14
CA HIS A 6 -4.80 -3.76 -3.57
C HIS A 6 -4.17 -5.04 -4.12
N SER A 7 -4.35 -5.30 -5.40
CA SER A 7 -3.63 -6.35 -6.13
C SER A 7 -3.73 -6.11 -7.63
N PRO A 8 -2.64 -6.25 -8.39
CA PRO A 8 -2.72 -6.23 -9.85
C PRO A 8 -3.73 -7.24 -10.40
N LEU A 9 -3.87 -8.40 -9.75
CA LEU A 9 -4.78 -9.47 -10.19
C LEU A 9 -6.27 -9.14 -10.00
N LEU A 10 -6.64 -8.08 -9.25
CA LEU A 10 -8.03 -7.60 -9.22
C LEU A 10 -8.57 -7.23 -10.62
N HIS A 11 -7.68 -6.90 -11.55
CA HIS A 11 -8.03 -6.49 -12.91
C HIS A 11 -7.65 -7.51 -13.99
N CYS A 12 -6.95 -8.60 -13.64
CA CYS A 12 -6.48 -9.59 -14.61
C CYS A 12 -6.55 -11.04 -14.10
N TYR A 13 -7.47 -11.36 -13.19
CA TYR A 13 -7.66 -12.74 -12.75
C TYR A 13 -8.19 -13.63 -13.90
N SER A 14 -7.77 -14.89 -13.94
CA SER A 14 -8.23 -15.89 -14.92
C SER A 14 -9.35 -16.77 -14.38
N LYS A 15 -9.62 -16.71 -13.08
CA LYS A 15 -10.73 -17.35 -12.40
C LYS A 15 -11.32 -16.38 -11.39
N GLU A 16 -12.63 -16.19 -11.38
CA GLU A 16 -13.32 -15.30 -10.47
C GLU A 16 -13.19 -15.80 -9.01
N PRO A 17 -12.86 -14.93 -8.03
CA PRO A 17 -12.84 -15.27 -6.62
C PRO A 17 -14.20 -15.74 -6.10
N GLU A 18 -14.21 -16.70 -5.17
CA GLU A 18 -15.47 -17.21 -4.61
C GLU A 18 -16.33 -16.15 -3.92
N ASN A 19 -15.69 -15.15 -3.29
CA ASN A 19 -16.35 -14.06 -2.56
C ASN A 19 -16.36 -12.73 -3.34
N TRP A 20 -16.27 -12.79 -4.68
CA TRP A 20 -16.09 -11.61 -5.53
C TRP A 20 -17.19 -10.57 -5.36
N GLU A 21 -18.46 -10.98 -5.39
CA GLU A 21 -19.60 -10.07 -5.21
C GLU A 21 -19.55 -9.35 -3.84
N ALA A 22 -19.24 -10.08 -2.78
CA ALA A 22 -19.12 -9.50 -1.44
C ALA A 22 -17.95 -8.50 -1.36
N LEU A 23 -16.81 -8.83 -1.98
CA LEU A 23 -15.66 -7.95 -2.02
C LEU A 23 -15.97 -6.67 -2.80
N GLN A 24 -16.53 -6.77 -4.00
CA GLN A 24 -16.94 -5.61 -4.80
C GLN A 24 -17.99 -4.75 -4.07
N HIS A 25 -18.96 -5.39 -3.39
CA HIS A 25 -19.95 -4.67 -2.61
C HIS A 25 -19.30 -3.87 -1.46
N ALA A 26 -18.32 -4.46 -0.78
CA ALA A 26 -17.59 -3.79 0.29
C ALA A 26 -16.77 -2.58 -0.23
N TYR A 27 -16.11 -2.70 -1.39
CA TYR A 27 -15.43 -1.56 -2.04
C TYR A 27 -16.43 -0.45 -2.37
N LYS A 28 -17.53 -0.78 -3.04
CA LYS A 28 -18.57 0.17 -3.44
C LYS A 28 -19.21 0.89 -2.24
N THR A 29 -19.55 0.16 -1.19
CA THR A 29 -20.16 0.74 0.02
C THR A 29 -19.18 1.60 0.81
N THR A 30 -17.88 1.26 0.79
CA THR A 30 -16.82 2.06 1.41
C THR A 30 -16.60 3.36 0.62
N ALA A 31 -16.53 3.29 -0.71
CA ALA A 31 -16.45 4.49 -1.55
C ALA A 31 -17.65 5.43 -1.35
N ALA A 32 -18.87 4.89 -1.23
CA ALA A 32 -20.07 5.69 -0.92
C ALA A 32 -19.98 6.37 0.46
N ALA A 33 -19.46 5.66 1.48
CA ALA A 33 -19.26 6.23 2.81
C ALA A 33 -18.17 7.34 2.82
N ILE A 34 -17.13 7.20 1.99
CA ILE A 34 -16.12 8.27 1.80
C ILE A 34 -16.75 9.50 1.14
N GLU A 35 -17.60 9.31 0.14
CA GLU A 35 -18.29 10.42 -0.53
C GLU A 35 -19.23 11.16 0.44
N GLU A 36 -19.92 10.43 1.34
CA GLU A 36 -20.75 11.01 2.41
C GLU A 36 -19.90 11.76 3.45
N PHE A 37 -18.74 11.22 3.83
CA PHE A 37 -17.79 11.88 4.74
C PHE A 37 -17.24 13.18 4.14
N ASP A 38 -17.16 13.27 2.82
CA ASP A 38 -16.67 14.42 2.03
C ASP A 38 -15.33 14.98 2.52
N PRO A 39 -14.23 14.22 2.39
CA PRO A 39 -12.92 14.66 2.89
C PRO A 39 -12.40 15.88 2.11
N GLU A 40 -11.87 16.86 2.85
CA GLU A 40 -11.22 18.05 2.28
C GLU A 40 -9.73 17.84 2.02
N LEU A 41 -9.17 16.80 2.62
CA LEU A 41 -7.80 16.33 2.40
C LEU A 41 -7.73 14.82 2.63
N VAL A 42 -6.94 14.15 1.83
CA VAL A 42 -6.59 12.73 2.02
C VAL A 42 -5.09 12.62 2.31
N MET A 43 -4.71 11.81 3.30
CA MET A 43 -3.32 11.34 3.45
C MET A 43 -3.33 9.85 3.16
N ALA A 44 -2.67 9.45 2.07
CA ALA A 44 -2.61 8.06 1.63
C ALA A 44 -1.24 7.46 1.93
N PHE A 45 -1.23 6.35 2.67
CA PHE A 45 -0.04 5.56 2.98
C PHE A 45 0.01 4.34 2.06
N GLY A 46 1.16 4.08 1.46
CA GLY A 46 1.34 2.96 0.53
C GLY A 46 2.81 2.60 0.32
N SER A 47 3.02 1.51 -0.39
CA SER A 47 4.33 1.02 -0.82
C SER A 47 4.62 1.41 -2.28
N ASP A 48 5.68 0.82 -2.83
CA ASP A 48 6.05 0.90 -4.25
C ASP A 48 6.72 -0.42 -4.67
N HIS A 49 6.54 -0.80 -5.94
CA HIS A 49 7.06 -2.03 -6.51
C HIS A 49 8.12 -1.77 -7.58
N PHE A 50 9.12 -0.94 -7.24
CA PHE A 50 10.22 -0.53 -8.12
C PHE A 50 9.77 0.21 -9.38
N ASN A 51 8.77 1.11 -9.22
CA ASN A 51 8.31 2.01 -10.27
C ASN A 51 8.67 3.48 -9.96
N GLY A 52 8.69 3.87 -8.68
CA GLY A 52 9.07 5.22 -8.23
C GLY A 52 10.23 5.24 -7.23
N PHE A 53 10.45 4.13 -6.52
CA PHE A 53 11.50 4.01 -5.50
C PHE A 53 12.43 2.82 -5.79
N PHE A 54 13.74 3.08 -5.74
CA PHE A 54 14.78 2.15 -6.14
C PHE A 54 15.85 1.98 -5.06
N LEU A 55 16.57 0.85 -5.11
CA LEU A 55 17.57 0.48 -4.10
C LEU A 55 18.78 1.40 -4.07
N LYS A 56 19.03 2.18 -5.14
CA LYS A 56 20.07 3.21 -5.16
C LYS A 56 19.91 4.20 -4.01
N MET A 57 18.67 4.48 -3.59
CA MET A 57 18.34 5.26 -2.40
C MET A 57 16.91 4.93 -1.96
N MET A 58 16.75 4.00 -1.04
CA MET A 58 15.45 3.57 -0.52
C MET A 58 15.18 4.27 0.81
N PRO A 59 14.31 5.31 0.87
CA PRO A 59 13.98 5.96 2.14
C PRO A 59 13.04 5.09 2.97
N ALA A 60 13.10 5.19 4.28
CA ALA A 60 12.13 4.57 5.18
C ALA A 60 10.71 5.13 4.93
N PHE A 61 10.61 6.46 4.82
CA PHE A 61 9.39 7.21 4.52
C PHE A 61 9.69 8.32 3.52
N CYS A 62 8.71 8.63 2.66
CA CYS A 62 8.80 9.77 1.76
C CYS A 62 7.42 10.43 1.58
N VAL A 63 7.34 11.74 1.69
CA VAL A 63 6.14 12.54 1.42
C VAL A 63 6.25 13.13 0.02
N GLY A 64 5.22 12.96 -0.81
CA GLY A 64 5.14 13.59 -2.12
C GLY A 64 4.60 15.02 -2.04
N ALA A 65 5.36 16.00 -2.53
CA ALA A 65 4.91 17.38 -2.73
C ALA A 65 4.24 17.61 -4.10
N ALA A 66 4.49 16.72 -5.04
CA ALA A 66 3.74 16.47 -6.26
C ALA A 66 3.84 14.99 -6.58
N ALA A 67 2.85 14.42 -7.25
CA ALA A 67 2.85 13.01 -7.58
C ALA A 67 2.16 12.72 -8.92
N GLU A 68 2.68 11.69 -9.58
CA GLU A 68 2.12 11.12 -10.81
C GLU A 68 2.07 9.60 -10.68
N ALA A 69 0.96 9.00 -11.06
CA ALA A 69 0.78 7.56 -11.08
C ALA A 69 1.18 6.97 -12.43
N THR A 70 1.94 5.88 -12.42
CA THR A 70 2.38 5.16 -13.62
C THR A 70 1.32 4.19 -14.11
N ASN A 71 1.42 3.82 -15.40
CA ASN A 71 0.55 2.82 -16.03
C ASN A 71 1.13 1.41 -15.84
N ASP A 72 1.30 1.00 -14.59
CA ASP A 72 1.72 -0.36 -14.28
C ASP A 72 0.52 -1.33 -14.22
N ILE A 73 0.80 -2.62 -14.05
CA ILE A 73 -0.23 -3.66 -13.98
C ILE A 73 -1.18 -3.42 -12.79
N GLY A 74 -2.47 -3.26 -13.05
CA GLY A 74 -3.48 -2.95 -12.04
C GLY A 74 -3.50 -1.49 -11.58
N GLY A 75 -2.59 -0.64 -12.08
CA GLY A 75 -2.54 0.78 -11.79
C GLY A 75 -3.37 1.65 -12.72
N TYR A 76 -3.58 2.89 -12.32
CA TYR A 76 -4.27 3.91 -13.10
C TYR A 76 -3.32 5.09 -13.31
N PRO A 77 -2.92 5.39 -14.57
CA PRO A 77 -1.97 6.47 -14.84
C PRO A 77 -2.62 7.86 -14.70
N GLY A 78 -1.82 8.85 -14.32
CA GLY A 78 -2.22 10.25 -14.30
C GLY A 78 -1.73 11.02 -13.10
N SER A 79 -1.96 12.33 -13.14
CA SER A 79 -1.57 13.23 -12.06
C SER A 79 -2.43 13.04 -10.82
N ILE A 80 -1.82 13.19 -9.65
CA ILE A 80 -2.51 13.23 -8.36
C ILE A 80 -2.60 14.69 -7.91
N SER A 81 -3.79 15.10 -7.45
CA SER A 81 -4.02 16.46 -6.93
C SER A 81 -3.36 16.67 -5.57
N VAL A 82 -2.04 16.96 -5.55
CA VAL A 82 -1.30 17.19 -4.30
C VAL A 82 -1.31 18.67 -3.94
N PRO A 83 -1.82 19.07 -2.75
CA PRO A 83 -1.67 20.43 -2.23
C PRO A 83 -0.24 20.60 -1.68
N SER A 84 0.68 21.05 -2.53
CA SER A 84 2.12 21.07 -2.25
C SER A 84 2.49 21.87 -1.00
N ASP A 85 1.80 22.98 -0.74
CA ASP A 85 1.98 23.82 0.44
C ASP A 85 1.69 23.04 1.73
N ILE A 86 0.57 22.31 1.77
CA ILE A 86 0.20 21.46 2.92
C ILE A 86 1.17 20.29 3.04
N ALA A 87 1.63 19.70 1.93
CA ALA A 87 2.63 18.62 1.94
C ALA A 87 3.98 19.10 2.53
N PHE A 88 4.43 20.32 2.18
CA PHE A 88 5.62 20.91 2.78
C PHE A 88 5.43 21.18 4.28
N ASP A 89 4.27 21.69 4.68
CA ASP A 89 3.99 21.94 6.10
C ASP A 89 3.89 20.64 6.88
N ALA A 90 3.33 19.57 6.28
CA ALA A 90 3.36 18.23 6.87
C ALA A 90 4.80 17.76 7.15
N VAL A 91 5.72 17.87 6.17
CA VAL A 91 7.12 17.48 6.35
C VAL A 91 7.81 18.31 7.44
N LYS A 92 7.58 19.63 7.48
CA LYS A 92 8.11 20.49 8.56
C LYS A 92 7.61 20.04 9.94
N TYR A 93 6.30 19.78 10.03
CA TYR A 93 5.68 19.32 11.27
C TYR A 93 6.24 17.97 11.72
N LEU A 94 6.33 17.00 10.81
CA LEU A 94 6.86 15.67 11.08
C LEU A 94 8.29 15.74 11.63
N ARG A 95 9.16 16.51 10.95
CA ARG A 95 10.57 16.69 11.37
C ARG A 95 10.70 17.39 12.72
N ALA A 96 9.80 18.33 13.04
CA ALA A 96 9.75 18.98 14.35
C ALA A 96 9.19 18.04 15.46
N ASN A 97 8.67 16.85 15.10
CA ASN A 97 8.09 15.86 16.00
C ASN A 97 8.77 14.49 15.87
N ASP A 98 10.09 14.47 15.67
CA ASP A 98 10.98 13.31 15.72
C ASP A 98 10.71 12.25 14.63
N VAL A 99 10.11 12.67 13.51
CA VAL A 99 9.91 11.82 12.33
C VAL A 99 10.56 12.50 11.12
N ASP A 100 11.55 11.84 10.51
CA ASP A 100 12.38 12.38 9.44
C ASP A 100 12.03 11.76 8.07
N PRO A 101 10.89 12.06 7.46
CA PRO A 101 10.60 11.58 6.11
C PRO A 101 11.50 12.29 5.09
N ALA A 102 11.85 11.57 4.02
CA ALA A 102 12.29 12.19 2.79
C ALA A 102 11.14 13.01 2.20
N ILE A 103 11.45 13.89 1.26
CA ILE A 103 10.45 14.62 0.47
C ILE A 103 10.75 14.43 -1.02
N SER A 104 9.74 14.10 -1.79
CA SER A 104 9.82 14.07 -3.24
C SER A 104 9.06 15.24 -3.84
N TYR A 105 9.74 16.03 -4.66
CA TYR A 105 9.14 17.12 -5.44
C TYR A 105 8.41 16.61 -6.70
N GLN A 106 8.66 15.34 -7.08
CA GLN A 106 8.04 14.66 -8.21
C GLN A 106 7.99 13.17 -7.89
N MET A 107 7.03 12.78 -7.03
CA MET A 107 6.87 11.38 -6.65
C MET A 107 6.22 10.61 -7.79
N VAL A 108 6.81 9.49 -8.16
CA VAL A 108 6.14 8.50 -9.00
C VAL A 108 5.55 7.43 -8.11
N VAL A 109 4.30 7.08 -8.32
CA VAL A 109 3.59 6.03 -7.58
C VAL A 109 3.02 5.00 -8.55
N ASP A 110 2.88 3.78 -8.09
CA ASP A 110 2.33 2.66 -8.86
C ASP A 110 0.93 2.25 -8.39
N HIS A 111 0.50 1.04 -8.76
CA HIS A 111 -0.81 0.49 -8.36
C HIS A 111 -1.01 0.46 -6.85
N ALA A 112 0.05 0.39 -6.05
CA ALA A 112 -0.05 0.43 -4.59
C ALA A 112 -0.76 1.70 -4.07
N PHE A 113 -0.68 2.78 -4.80
CA PHE A 113 -1.44 4.00 -4.52
C PHE A 113 -2.63 4.17 -5.44
N SER A 114 -2.39 4.12 -6.76
CA SER A 114 -3.37 4.54 -7.76
C SER A 114 -4.62 3.66 -7.76
N GLN A 115 -4.49 2.35 -7.54
CA GLN A 115 -5.63 1.44 -7.48
C GLN A 115 -6.57 1.81 -6.32
N THR A 116 -6.04 1.88 -5.09
CA THR A 116 -6.87 2.22 -3.92
C THR A 116 -7.44 3.65 -4.01
N ILE A 117 -6.67 4.61 -4.54
CA ILE A 117 -7.15 5.98 -4.74
C ILE A 117 -8.35 5.99 -5.69
N VAL A 118 -8.25 5.34 -6.84
CA VAL A 118 -9.33 5.31 -7.84
C VAL A 118 -10.55 4.53 -7.32
N ASP A 119 -10.33 3.36 -6.72
CA ASP A 119 -11.42 2.52 -6.22
C ASP A 119 -12.18 3.17 -5.06
N MET A 120 -11.49 3.92 -4.19
CA MET A 120 -12.09 4.55 -3.01
C MET A 120 -12.57 5.99 -3.24
N LEU A 121 -11.85 6.77 -4.06
CA LEU A 121 -12.16 8.19 -4.28
C LEU A 121 -12.86 8.45 -5.63
N GLY A 122 -12.82 7.47 -6.56
CA GLY A 122 -13.39 7.58 -7.90
C GLY A 122 -12.51 8.35 -8.89
N GLY A 123 -11.22 8.58 -8.57
CA GLY A 123 -10.24 9.19 -9.48
C GLY A 123 -9.06 9.84 -8.76
N LEU A 124 -7.93 9.96 -9.47
CA LEU A 124 -6.67 10.46 -8.92
C LEU A 124 -6.71 11.94 -8.52
N GLU A 125 -7.54 12.75 -9.19
CA GLU A 125 -7.66 14.19 -8.96
C GLU A 125 -8.94 14.61 -8.23
N LYS A 126 -9.77 13.65 -7.82
CA LYS A 126 -11.07 13.91 -7.19
C LYS A 126 -10.98 14.67 -5.87
N ARG A 127 -9.94 14.43 -5.11
CA ARG A 127 -9.73 15.02 -3.78
C ARG A 127 -8.26 15.46 -3.63
N PRO A 128 -7.98 16.58 -2.93
CA PRO A 128 -6.62 16.91 -2.53
C PRO A 128 -6.02 15.74 -1.73
N LEU A 129 -4.85 15.23 -2.15
CA LEU A 129 -4.24 14.04 -1.56
C LEU A 129 -2.74 14.19 -1.41
N ILE A 130 -2.22 13.86 -0.23
CA ILE A 130 -0.78 13.78 0.07
C ILE A 130 -0.38 12.31 0.10
N PRO A 131 0.42 11.81 -0.86
CA PRO A 131 0.95 10.45 -0.82
C PRO A 131 2.12 10.38 0.14
N VAL A 132 2.12 9.33 0.97
CA VAL A 132 3.14 9.04 1.96
C VAL A 132 3.63 7.62 1.73
N PHE A 133 4.79 7.51 1.09
CA PHE A 133 5.45 6.24 0.84
C PHE A 133 6.07 5.67 2.11
N ILE A 134 5.95 4.35 2.29
CA ILE A 134 6.59 3.55 3.33
C ILE A 134 7.33 2.40 2.65
N ASN A 135 8.61 2.19 2.99
CA ASN A 135 9.34 1.02 2.51
C ASN A 135 8.80 -0.25 3.18
N CYS A 136 8.05 -1.04 2.43
CA CYS A 136 7.41 -2.26 2.90
C CYS A 136 8.07 -3.55 2.37
N ILE A 137 8.70 -3.52 1.19
CA ILE A 137 9.12 -4.74 0.50
C ILE A 137 10.63 -4.96 0.43
N THR A 138 11.41 -3.99 0.93
CA THR A 138 12.88 -4.02 0.84
C THR A 138 13.52 -4.05 2.22
N THR A 139 14.38 -5.02 2.45
CA THR A 139 15.19 -5.10 3.68
C THR A 139 16.36 -4.10 3.65
N PRO A 140 16.78 -3.56 4.83
CA PRO A 140 16.17 -3.77 6.14
C PRO A 140 14.82 -3.06 6.25
N PHE A 141 13.83 -3.74 6.86
CA PHE A 141 12.49 -3.18 7.03
C PHE A 141 12.47 -2.02 8.03
N VAL A 142 11.54 -1.10 7.81
CA VAL A 142 11.18 -0.10 8.82
C VAL A 142 10.53 -0.83 10.00
N PRO A 143 10.95 -0.64 11.25
CA PRO A 143 10.24 -1.23 12.39
C PRO A 143 8.79 -0.72 12.49
N PHE A 144 7.82 -1.58 12.82
CA PHE A 144 6.41 -1.19 12.99
C PHE A 144 6.23 -0.02 13.95
N LYS A 145 7.02 0.03 15.02
CA LYS A 145 7.07 1.19 15.92
C LYS A 145 7.31 2.51 15.20
N ARG A 146 8.25 2.54 14.24
CA ARG A 146 8.56 3.78 13.50
C ARG A 146 7.39 4.18 12.59
N THR A 147 6.71 3.21 12.01
CA THR A 147 5.52 3.43 11.18
C THR A 147 4.36 3.94 12.02
N ARG A 148 4.11 3.36 13.19
CA ARG A 148 3.09 3.83 14.12
C ARG A 148 3.35 5.28 14.53
N LEU A 149 4.57 5.61 14.97
CA LEU A 149 4.95 6.97 15.35
C LEU A 149 4.81 7.98 14.20
N MET A 150 5.12 7.55 12.97
CA MET A 150 4.90 8.34 11.75
C MET A 150 3.41 8.62 11.55
N GLY A 151 2.56 7.59 11.65
CA GLY A 151 1.11 7.74 11.58
C GLY A 151 0.56 8.68 12.65
N GLU A 152 0.96 8.50 13.91
CA GLU A 152 0.58 9.39 15.02
C GLU A 152 0.95 10.85 14.74
N ALA A 153 2.17 11.10 14.24
CA ALA A 153 2.59 12.46 13.90
C ALA A 153 1.75 13.05 12.74
N CYS A 154 1.38 12.23 11.73
CA CYS A 154 0.44 12.64 10.68
C CYS A 154 -0.96 12.97 11.25
N GLY A 155 -1.45 12.18 12.20
CA GLY A 155 -2.73 12.44 12.87
C GLY A 155 -2.71 13.74 13.68
N ARG A 156 -1.64 13.99 14.43
CA ARG A 156 -1.44 15.26 15.15
C ARG A 156 -1.36 16.46 14.18
N PHE A 157 -0.65 16.31 13.07
CA PHE A 157 -0.61 17.33 12.02
C PHE A 157 -2.00 17.61 11.45
N ALA A 158 -2.76 16.57 11.12
CA ALA A 158 -4.11 16.72 10.57
C ALA A 158 -5.04 17.56 11.49
N ARG A 159 -4.92 17.41 12.81
CA ARG A 159 -5.67 18.24 13.79
C ARG A 159 -5.35 19.73 13.70
N THR A 160 -4.18 20.11 13.20
CA THR A 160 -3.79 21.53 13.05
C THR A 160 -4.44 22.19 11.83
N LEU A 161 -5.01 21.39 10.90
CA LEU A 161 -5.51 21.89 9.62
C LEU A 161 -6.96 22.38 9.67
N GLU A 162 -7.73 22.05 10.73
CA GLU A 162 -9.17 22.36 10.82
C GLU A 162 -9.97 21.86 9.60
N LYS A 163 -9.58 20.69 9.06
CA LYS A 163 -10.17 20.05 7.88
C LYS A 163 -10.67 18.65 8.21
N ARG A 164 -11.67 18.19 7.44
CA ARG A 164 -11.99 16.76 7.41
C ARG A 164 -10.90 16.01 6.66
N VAL A 165 -10.04 15.31 7.39
CA VAL A 165 -8.93 14.55 6.81
C VAL A 165 -9.28 13.06 6.80
N LEU A 166 -9.16 12.44 5.63
CA LEU A 166 -9.27 11.00 5.46
C LEU A 166 -7.86 10.38 5.43
N PHE A 167 -7.63 9.33 6.22
CA PHE A 167 -6.42 8.52 6.15
C PHE A 167 -6.71 7.24 5.37
N ILE A 168 -5.93 6.97 4.34
CA ILE A 168 -6.01 5.74 3.54
C ILE A 168 -4.75 4.93 3.76
N GLY A 169 -4.90 3.65 4.13
CA GLY A 169 -3.83 2.65 4.14
C GLY A 169 -4.02 1.67 3.00
N SER A 170 -3.11 1.67 2.04
CA SER A 170 -3.16 0.80 0.86
C SER A 170 -2.13 -0.33 0.98
N GLY A 171 -2.58 -1.58 0.93
CA GLY A 171 -1.69 -2.73 1.01
C GLY A 171 -2.42 -4.05 1.11
N GLY A 172 -1.84 -5.11 0.59
CA GLY A 172 -2.33 -6.46 0.76
C GLY A 172 -2.21 -6.96 2.20
N MET A 173 -2.97 -8.00 2.52
CA MET A 173 -2.75 -8.80 3.72
C MET A 173 -1.74 -9.92 3.41
N SER A 174 -1.92 -11.15 3.92
CA SER A 174 -0.98 -12.21 3.59
C SER A 174 -0.88 -12.45 2.09
N HIS A 175 0.32 -12.36 1.53
CA HIS A 175 0.67 -12.73 0.16
C HIS A 175 2.19 -12.71 -0.07
N HIS A 176 2.63 -13.38 -1.17
CA HIS A 176 4.06 -13.52 -1.45
C HIS A 176 4.37 -13.23 -2.93
N PRO A 177 4.59 -11.96 -3.34
CA PRO A 177 4.77 -11.54 -4.72
C PRO A 177 6.20 -11.74 -5.25
N ARG A 178 7.03 -12.59 -4.62
CA ARG A 178 8.44 -12.82 -5.03
C ARG A 178 8.61 -13.36 -6.46
N ARG A 179 7.56 -13.93 -7.04
CA ARG A 179 7.56 -14.28 -8.47
C ARG A 179 7.75 -13.03 -9.35
N TYR A 180 7.17 -11.93 -8.97
CA TYR A 180 7.14 -10.66 -9.74
C TYR A 180 8.30 -9.75 -9.35
N TYR A 181 8.57 -9.71 -8.07
CA TYR A 181 9.54 -8.83 -7.40
C TYR A 181 10.51 -9.71 -6.58
N PRO A 182 11.54 -10.30 -7.22
CA PRO A 182 12.50 -11.15 -6.52
C PRO A 182 13.25 -10.37 -5.45
N GLU A 183 13.73 -11.07 -4.45
CA GLU A 183 14.63 -10.47 -3.47
C GLU A 183 15.95 -10.10 -4.14
N PHE A 184 16.49 -8.93 -3.80
CA PHE A 184 17.77 -8.48 -4.33
C PHE A 184 18.86 -9.49 -3.98
N GLY A 185 19.67 -9.85 -4.98
CA GLY A 185 20.68 -10.92 -4.88
C GLY A 185 20.15 -12.31 -5.25
N SER A 186 18.86 -12.46 -5.59
CA SER A 186 18.25 -13.74 -5.99
C SER A 186 17.58 -13.69 -7.37
N GLY A 187 17.55 -12.53 -8.02
CA GLY A 187 16.93 -12.30 -9.32
C GLY A 187 17.91 -12.44 -10.49
N GLU A 188 17.39 -12.19 -11.69
CA GLU A 188 18.21 -12.05 -12.90
C GLU A 188 18.95 -10.70 -12.87
N GLU A 189 20.14 -10.63 -13.45
CA GLU A 189 21.02 -9.45 -13.39
C GLU A 189 20.36 -8.16 -13.90
N ASP A 190 19.55 -8.23 -14.93
CA ASP A 190 18.82 -7.07 -15.49
C ASP A 190 17.67 -6.63 -14.58
N VAL A 191 16.98 -7.56 -13.91
CA VAL A 191 15.94 -7.26 -12.91
C VAL A 191 16.56 -6.59 -11.69
N GLU A 192 17.70 -7.08 -11.21
CA GLU A 192 18.41 -6.46 -10.09
C GLU A 192 18.94 -5.07 -10.45
N ALA A 193 19.47 -4.90 -11.67
CA ALA A 193 19.90 -3.59 -12.17
C ALA A 193 18.71 -2.60 -12.23
N TRP A 194 17.52 -3.08 -12.65
CA TRP A 194 16.29 -2.28 -12.57
C TRP A 194 15.94 -1.92 -11.14
N GLN A 195 15.91 -2.88 -10.22
CA GLN A 195 15.60 -2.63 -8.81
C GLN A 195 16.55 -1.60 -8.18
N VAL A 196 17.81 -1.56 -8.61
CA VAL A 196 18.76 -0.57 -8.11
C VAL A 196 18.50 0.82 -8.65
N SER A 197 18.18 1.01 -9.93
CA SER A 197 18.26 2.32 -10.57
C SER A 197 17.13 2.69 -11.54
N GLY A 198 16.12 1.85 -11.69
CA GLY A 198 14.99 2.13 -12.57
C GLY A 198 15.39 2.31 -14.04
N GLY A 199 16.39 1.57 -14.50
CA GLY A 199 16.86 1.64 -15.89
C GLY A 199 17.88 2.75 -16.18
N GLU A 200 18.19 3.64 -15.23
CA GLU A 200 19.21 4.71 -15.46
C GLU A 200 20.57 4.16 -15.90
N LYS A 201 20.91 2.94 -15.48
CA LYS A 201 22.19 2.30 -15.74
C LYS A 201 22.09 0.87 -16.30
N SER A 202 20.88 0.41 -16.57
CA SER A 202 20.65 -0.90 -17.17
C SER A 202 20.46 -0.75 -18.67
N PRO A 203 21.40 -1.22 -19.52
CA PRO A 203 21.20 -1.23 -20.96
C PRO A 203 20.17 -2.29 -21.40
N SER A 204 19.80 -3.21 -20.51
CA SER A 204 19.04 -4.43 -20.83
C SER A 204 17.55 -4.33 -20.48
N LEU A 205 17.12 -3.39 -19.62
CA LEU A 205 15.71 -3.26 -19.24
C LEU A 205 15.29 -1.79 -19.19
N THR A 206 14.45 -1.38 -20.13
CA THR A 206 13.81 -0.07 -20.15
C THR A 206 12.56 -0.06 -19.27
N ALA A 207 12.01 1.13 -18.95
CA ALA A 207 10.74 1.24 -18.22
C ALA A 207 9.59 0.49 -18.92
N GLU A 208 9.51 0.58 -20.25
CA GLU A 208 8.50 -0.13 -21.03
C GLU A 208 8.67 -1.66 -20.92
N GLN A 209 9.91 -2.17 -21.01
CA GLN A 209 10.20 -3.59 -20.87
C GLN A 209 9.95 -4.10 -19.45
N TRP A 210 10.18 -3.26 -18.43
CA TRP A 210 9.83 -3.59 -17.05
C TRP A 210 8.32 -3.75 -16.88
N LEU A 211 7.55 -2.79 -17.37
CA LEU A 211 6.08 -2.84 -17.31
C LEU A 211 5.54 -4.03 -18.11
N GLU A 212 6.06 -4.29 -19.31
CA GLU A 212 5.65 -5.45 -20.13
C GLU A 212 5.98 -6.77 -19.41
N ARG A 213 7.15 -6.88 -18.79
CA ARG A 213 7.53 -8.04 -17.98
C ARG A 213 6.52 -8.29 -16.86
N LEU A 214 6.16 -7.24 -16.10
CA LEU A 214 5.19 -7.36 -15.03
C LEU A 214 3.81 -7.76 -15.55
N TYR A 215 3.39 -7.16 -16.66
CA TYR A 215 2.11 -7.50 -17.33
C TYR A 215 2.07 -8.99 -17.70
N VAL A 216 3.06 -9.48 -18.43
CA VAL A 216 3.15 -10.90 -18.84
C VAL A 216 3.17 -11.82 -17.64
N MET A 217 4.01 -11.56 -16.66
CA MET A 217 4.17 -12.42 -15.50
C MET A 217 2.90 -12.47 -14.59
N HIS A 218 2.14 -11.37 -14.50
CA HIS A 218 0.89 -11.37 -13.72
C HIS A 218 -0.20 -12.16 -14.43
N HIS A 219 -0.34 -12.02 -15.75
CA HIS A 219 -1.27 -12.85 -16.52
C HIS A 219 -0.91 -14.34 -16.45
N GLU A 220 0.37 -14.70 -16.62
CA GLU A 220 0.82 -16.08 -16.41
C GLU A 220 0.51 -16.56 -14.99
N GLY A 221 0.76 -15.72 -13.98
CA GLY A 221 0.45 -16.03 -12.59
C GLY A 221 -1.02 -16.30 -12.35
N ALA A 222 -1.92 -15.51 -12.94
CA ALA A 222 -3.37 -15.69 -12.88
C ALA A 222 -3.77 -17.03 -13.54
N ASP A 223 -3.19 -17.36 -14.69
CA ASP A 223 -3.43 -18.62 -15.38
C ASP A 223 -2.93 -19.84 -14.58
N MET A 224 -1.75 -19.72 -13.96
CA MET A 224 -1.21 -20.78 -13.07
C MET A 224 -2.14 -21.03 -11.88
N ILE A 225 -2.70 -19.95 -11.29
CA ILE A 225 -3.68 -20.06 -10.19
C ILE A 225 -4.95 -20.78 -10.70
N ALA A 226 -5.48 -20.36 -11.83
CA ALA A 226 -6.70 -20.95 -12.41
C ALA A 226 -6.54 -22.45 -12.71
N ARG A 227 -5.32 -22.89 -13.10
CA ARG A 227 -4.99 -24.31 -13.33
C ARG A 227 -4.59 -25.07 -12.07
N GLY A 228 -4.51 -24.43 -10.91
CA GLY A 228 -4.05 -25.04 -9.66
C GLY A 228 -2.55 -25.31 -9.56
N GLU A 229 -1.76 -24.74 -10.46
CA GLU A 229 -0.28 -24.84 -10.49
C GLU A 229 0.37 -23.89 -9.48
N ARG A 230 -0.35 -22.85 -9.03
CA ARG A 230 0.03 -21.92 -7.98
C ARG A 230 -1.10 -21.85 -6.97
N THR A 231 -0.81 -22.19 -5.73
CA THR A 231 -1.80 -22.38 -4.67
C THR A 231 -1.70 -21.31 -3.57
N ALA A 232 -2.67 -21.28 -2.67
CA ALA A 232 -2.63 -20.41 -1.48
C ALA A 232 -1.35 -20.63 -0.65
N LYS A 233 -0.80 -21.86 -0.62
CA LYS A 233 0.45 -22.16 0.08
C LYS A 233 1.65 -21.50 -0.60
N ASP A 234 1.73 -21.53 -1.94
CA ASP A 234 2.82 -20.92 -2.68
C ASP A 234 2.80 -19.40 -2.55
N MET A 235 1.62 -18.83 -2.37
CA MET A 235 1.37 -17.40 -2.12
C MET A 235 1.43 -17.04 -0.63
N ARG A 236 1.66 -18.00 0.26
CA ARG A 236 1.71 -17.82 1.73
C ARG A 236 0.46 -17.13 2.31
N LEU A 237 -0.73 -17.43 1.75
CA LEU A 237 -1.97 -16.91 2.30
C LEU A 237 -2.24 -17.54 3.67
N ASN A 238 -2.38 -16.71 4.71
CA ASN A 238 -2.44 -17.17 6.09
C ASN A 238 -3.52 -16.43 6.88
N ALA A 239 -4.73 -17.00 6.87
CA ALA A 239 -5.89 -16.44 7.55
C ALA A 239 -5.67 -16.21 9.06
N ALA A 240 -4.90 -17.07 9.73
CA ALA A 240 -4.65 -16.93 11.16
C ALA A 240 -3.75 -15.72 11.46
N SER A 241 -2.74 -15.49 10.65
CA SER A 241 -1.88 -14.32 10.75
C SER A 241 -2.64 -13.04 10.44
N ASP A 242 -3.48 -13.05 9.41
CA ASP A 242 -4.30 -11.91 9.01
C ASP A 242 -5.33 -11.56 10.09
N GLN A 243 -6.00 -12.57 10.68
CA GLN A 243 -6.96 -12.34 11.76
C GLN A 243 -6.29 -11.74 12.99
N ARG A 244 -5.11 -12.25 13.37
CA ARG A 244 -4.32 -11.67 14.47
C ARG A 244 -4.00 -10.19 14.21
N PHE A 245 -3.63 -9.85 12.98
CA PHE A 245 -3.38 -8.46 12.59
C PHE A 245 -4.66 -7.61 12.71
N LEU A 246 -5.76 -8.07 12.14
CA LEU A 246 -7.05 -7.36 12.19
C LEU A 246 -7.53 -7.14 13.63
N ASP A 247 -7.45 -8.16 14.48
CA ASP A 247 -7.83 -8.07 15.88
C ASP A 247 -7.01 -7.01 16.63
N THR A 248 -5.69 -6.97 16.40
CA THR A 248 -4.81 -5.95 16.97
C THR A 248 -5.16 -4.57 16.43
N LEU A 249 -5.37 -4.42 15.13
CA LEU A 249 -5.69 -3.14 14.51
C LEU A 249 -7.00 -2.53 15.04
N ILE A 250 -8.06 -3.34 15.11
CA ILE A 250 -9.38 -2.88 15.59
C ILE A 250 -9.46 -2.75 17.11
N SER A 251 -8.53 -3.36 17.87
CA SER A 251 -8.45 -3.14 19.32
C SER A 251 -8.00 -1.72 19.67
N GLU A 252 -7.32 -1.03 18.75
CA GLU A 252 -6.63 0.24 18.92
C GLU A 252 -5.44 0.19 19.89
N ASP A 253 -5.00 -0.99 20.30
CA ASP A 253 -3.74 -1.19 21.00
C ASP A 253 -2.59 -1.31 19.97
N LEU A 254 -2.32 -0.19 19.27
CA LEU A 254 -1.37 -0.18 18.17
C LEU A 254 0.09 -0.32 18.64
N GLU A 255 0.36 -0.14 19.91
CA GLU A 255 1.69 -0.36 20.50
C GLU A 255 2.07 -1.85 20.52
N GLU A 256 1.09 -2.75 20.48
CA GLU A 256 1.32 -4.18 20.36
C GLU A 256 2.13 -4.52 19.10
N PHE A 257 1.93 -3.79 17.99
CA PHE A 257 2.72 -3.96 16.77
C PHE A 257 4.22 -3.66 16.95
N ASP A 258 4.61 -2.85 17.96
CA ASP A 258 6.00 -2.54 18.24
C ASP A 258 6.83 -3.79 18.60
N HIS A 259 6.14 -4.83 19.08
CA HIS A 259 6.72 -6.10 19.54
C HIS A 259 6.64 -7.24 18.51
N TRP A 260 6.03 -6.98 17.35
CA TRP A 260 5.92 -7.99 16.31
C TRP A 260 7.25 -8.24 15.61
N ASP A 261 7.58 -9.52 15.45
CA ASP A 261 8.72 -9.96 14.66
C ASP A 261 8.36 -9.94 13.17
N GLN A 262 8.95 -9.00 12.44
CA GLN A 262 8.69 -8.78 11.02
C GLN A 262 9.23 -9.91 10.14
N GLU A 263 10.38 -10.49 10.49
CA GLU A 263 10.98 -11.62 9.75
C GLU A 263 10.08 -12.84 9.86
N LYS A 264 9.58 -13.12 11.06
CA LYS A 264 8.61 -14.17 11.31
C LYS A 264 7.30 -13.93 10.56
N LEU A 265 6.80 -12.70 10.53
CA LEU A 265 5.60 -12.35 9.76
C LEU A 265 5.78 -12.62 8.27
N VAL A 266 6.93 -12.24 7.70
CA VAL A 266 7.28 -12.55 6.30
C VAL A 266 7.37 -14.05 6.05
N GLU A 267 7.92 -14.82 6.99
CA GLU A 267 7.97 -16.27 6.89
C GLU A 267 6.57 -16.91 6.88
N GLU A 268 5.69 -16.46 7.76
CA GLU A 268 4.34 -16.99 7.96
C GLU A 268 3.33 -16.54 6.88
N ALA A 269 3.39 -15.26 6.47
CA ALA A 269 2.35 -14.60 5.67
C ALA A 269 2.87 -13.96 4.36
N GLY A 270 4.14 -14.15 4.05
CA GLY A 270 4.77 -13.63 2.82
C GLY A 270 5.24 -12.18 2.94
N ILE A 271 6.13 -11.78 2.03
CA ILE A 271 6.70 -10.41 2.04
C ILE A 271 5.63 -9.34 1.83
N GLY A 272 4.57 -9.64 1.09
CA GLY A 272 3.49 -8.69 0.87
C GLY A 272 2.72 -8.32 2.14
N SER A 273 2.76 -9.17 3.20
CA SER A 273 2.20 -8.81 4.50
C SER A 273 2.89 -7.59 5.14
N MET A 274 4.07 -7.21 4.67
CA MET A 274 4.74 -6.00 5.14
C MET A 274 4.05 -4.71 4.68
N GLU A 275 3.18 -4.76 3.67
CA GLU A 275 2.34 -3.62 3.29
C GLU A 275 1.33 -3.21 4.37
N LEU A 276 1.13 -4.07 5.37
CA LEU A 276 0.37 -3.73 6.59
C LEU A 276 0.96 -2.53 7.36
N HIS A 277 2.20 -2.12 7.07
CA HIS A 277 2.73 -0.83 7.50
C HIS A 277 1.81 0.34 7.14
N ALA A 278 1.25 0.34 5.92
CA ALA A 278 0.34 1.40 5.49
C ALA A 278 -0.95 1.43 6.33
N TRP A 279 -1.46 0.26 6.73
CA TRP A 279 -2.64 0.14 7.58
C TRP A 279 -2.37 0.61 9.01
N ILE A 280 -1.20 0.24 9.57
CA ILE A 280 -0.77 0.69 10.89
C ILE A 280 -0.62 2.22 10.92
N ALA A 281 0.00 2.81 9.89
CA ALA A 281 0.16 4.26 9.79
C ALA A 281 -1.21 4.97 9.72
N ALA A 282 -2.13 4.47 8.88
CA ALA A 282 -3.47 5.04 8.76
C ALA A 282 -4.28 4.93 10.05
N ALA A 283 -4.21 3.78 10.74
CA ALA A 283 -4.89 3.56 12.02
C ALA A 283 -4.34 4.45 13.13
N ALA A 284 -3.01 4.57 13.21
CA ALA A 284 -2.35 5.46 14.17
C ALA A 284 -2.70 6.93 13.91
N ALA A 285 -2.73 7.35 12.65
CA ALA A 285 -3.14 8.69 12.27
C ALA A 285 -4.61 8.97 12.63
N ASN A 286 -5.49 8.02 12.35
CA ASN A 286 -6.92 8.13 12.71
C ASN A 286 -7.13 8.28 14.21
N LYS A 287 -6.48 7.44 15.00
CA LYS A 287 -6.57 7.47 16.48
C LYS A 287 -6.10 8.80 17.03
N GLU A 288 -4.94 9.29 16.60
CA GLU A 288 -4.40 10.59 17.04
C GLU A 288 -5.21 11.80 16.55
N ALA A 289 -5.84 11.68 15.38
CA ALA A 289 -6.75 12.72 14.88
C ALA A 289 -8.09 12.76 15.62
N GLY A 290 -8.37 11.79 16.48
CA GLY A 290 -9.65 11.68 17.21
C GLY A 290 -10.76 11.02 16.38
N GLY A 291 -10.38 10.20 15.39
CA GLY A 291 -11.32 9.41 14.59
C GLY A 291 -12.00 8.31 15.39
N SER A 292 -13.12 7.81 14.89
CA SER A 292 -13.86 6.73 15.53
C SER A 292 -13.12 5.41 15.46
N LYS A 293 -13.52 4.46 16.33
CA LYS A 293 -12.93 3.11 16.37
C LYS A 293 -13.15 2.38 15.04
N PRO A 294 -12.12 1.76 14.48
CA PRO A 294 -12.23 1.03 13.22
C PRO A 294 -12.98 -0.29 13.37
N ASN A 295 -13.58 -0.75 12.28
CA ASN A 295 -14.18 -2.06 12.17
C ASN A 295 -13.83 -2.74 10.84
N VAL A 296 -13.82 -4.07 10.83
CA VAL A 296 -13.62 -4.86 9.61
C VAL A 296 -14.92 -4.86 8.81
N SER A 297 -14.87 -4.33 7.59
CA SER A 297 -15.99 -4.35 6.65
C SER A 297 -16.05 -5.68 5.88
N ILE A 298 -14.89 -6.20 5.49
CA ILE A 298 -14.74 -7.50 4.86
C ILE A 298 -13.32 -8.02 5.10
N TYR A 299 -13.19 -9.33 5.19
CA TYR A 299 -11.95 -10.07 5.06
C TYR A 299 -12.23 -11.38 4.31
N THR A 300 -11.38 -11.72 3.35
CA THR A 300 -11.46 -12.98 2.60
C THR A 300 -10.09 -13.42 2.11
N VAL A 301 -9.84 -14.72 2.15
CA VAL A 301 -8.70 -15.31 1.43
C VAL A 301 -9.13 -15.51 -0.01
N ALA A 302 -8.45 -14.85 -0.94
CA ALA A 302 -8.80 -14.83 -2.35
C ALA A 302 -7.60 -15.26 -3.22
N PRO A 303 -7.33 -16.56 -3.30
CA PRO A 303 -6.17 -17.07 -4.06
C PRO A 303 -6.21 -16.64 -5.53
N GLU A 304 -7.38 -16.50 -6.11
CA GLU A 304 -7.60 -16.13 -7.52
C GLU A 304 -7.03 -14.74 -7.87
N ILE A 305 -6.96 -13.85 -6.88
CA ILE A 305 -6.32 -12.53 -7.02
C ILE A 305 -4.98 -12.44 -6.27
N GLY A 306 -4.43 -13.57 -5.86
CA GLY A 306 -3.09 -13.70 -5.32
C GLY A 306 -2.86 -13.22 -3.90
N ILE A 307 -3.90 -12.77 -3.18
CA ILE A 307 -3.80 -12.16 -1.85
C ILE A 307 -4.92 -12.64 -0.91
N ALA A 308 -4.73 -12.46 0.39
CA ALA A 308 -5.86 -12.24 1.29
C ALA A 308 -6.26 -10.75 1.20
N ALA A 309 -7.55 -10.51 1.02
CA ALA A 309 -8.12 -9.18 0.80
C ALA A 309 -8.99 -8.74 1.98
N GLY A 310 -8.91 -7.47 2.34
CA GLY A 310 -9.72 -6.90 3.39
C GLY A 310 -9.98 -5.41 3.23
N ILE A 311 -11.01 -4.94 3.92
CA ILE A 311 -11.30 -3.52 4.14
C ILE A 311 -11.59 -3.32 5.61
N VAL A 312 -10.88 -2.38 6.21
CA VAL A 312 -11.15 -1.86 7.56
C VAL A 312 -11.48 -0.38 7.43
N ARG A 313 -12.51 0.08 8.11
CA ARG A 313 -12.92 1.49 8.06
C ARG A 313 -13.37 2.04 9.39
N SER A 314 -13.23 3.37 9.50
CA SER A 314 -13.71 4.22 10.57
C SER A 314 -14.18 5.52 9.92
N LEU A 315 -15.46 5.56 9.52
CA LEU A 315 -16.14 6.67 8.86
C LEU A 315 -17.47 6.94 9.54
#